data_f8c465bf0f7f73def97fd1bade8fb5d3
#
_entry.id   f8c465bf0f7f73def97fd1bade8fb5d3
#
_cell.length_a   1.000
_cell.length_b   1.000
_cell.length_c   1.000
_cell.angle_alpha   90.00
_cell.angle_beta   90.00
_cell.angle_gamma   90.00
#
_symmetry.space_group_name_H-M   'P 1'
#
loop_
_entity.id
_entity.type
_entity.pdbx_description
1 polymer ?
#
loop_
_entity_poly.entity_id
_entity_poly.type
_entity_poly.pdbx_seq_one_letter_code
_entity_poly.pdbx_strand_id
1 'polypeptide(L)'
;MIERLVLAGPGRAQLASEPDPPLADRQVRIATDYTGLSAGTELSWFKGTNPFVGRSFDRELGLFGDGRAQSPYPITNVGYMESGRVVESRAPGLPVGTRVAAAYGHATGHVADPATEHVVPLPPELDPVLGVYVAHMGPICANGVLHAAADAVGGDVRSLADGVAGRRVLVAGAGVVGLLTGLLAVHHGAEEVVAVDATADRLSAAEALGMVALPDSRDVPLLLKRRWR
;
A
#
# COMPACT_ATOMS: atom_id res chain seq x y z
N MET A 1 -2.68 -18.79 19.84
CA MET A 1 -3.92 -18.39 19.12
C MET A 1 -3.64 -17.09 18.39
N ILE A 2 -4.07 -17.00 17.14
CA ILE A 2 -4.01 -15.78 16.32
C ILE A 2 -5.44 -15.22 16.27
N GLU A 3 -5.59 -13.93 16.52
CA GLU A 3 -6.84 -13.21 16.28
C GLU A 3 -6.76 -12.49 14.95
N ARG A 4 -7.79 -12.64 14.10
CA ARG A 4 -7.89 -12.08 12.77
C ARG A 4 -9.15 -11.26 12.60
N LEU A 5 -9.05 -10.12 11.92
CA LEU A 5 -10.21 -9.34 11.51
C LEU A 5 -10.97 -10.06 10.39
N VAL A 6 -12.26 -10.21 10.58
CA VAL A 6 -13.19 -10.79 9.59
C VAL A 6 -14.32 -9.82 9.34
N LEU A 7 -14.66 -9.60 8.07
CA LEU A 7 -15.88 -8.90 7.70
C LEU A 7 -16.99 -9.92 7.50
N ALA A 8 -17.87 -10.05 8.49
CA ALA A 8 -18.98 -11.00 8.46
C ALA A 8 -20.13 -10.55 7.53
N GLY A 9 -20.12 -9.30 7.12
CA GLY A 9 -21.09 -8.68 6.21
C GLY A 9 -20.90 -7.17 6.17
N PRO A 10 -21.67 -6.45 5.35
CA PRO A 10 -21.63 -4.99 5.33
C PRO A 10 -21.88 -4.40 6.72
N GLY A 11 -21.00 -3.49 7.16
CA GLY A 11 -21.04 -2.85 8.47
C GLY A 11 -20.75 -3.78 9.66
N ARG A 12 -20.32 -5.03 9.41
CA ARG A 12 -20.08 -6.02 10.48
C ARG A 12 -18.66 -6.54 10.43
N ALA A 13 -17.81 -6.00 11.30
CA ALA A 13 -16.46 -6.48 11.56
C ALA A 13 -16.43 -7.24 12.89
N GLN A 14 -15.66 -8.31 12.96
CA GLN A 14 -15.47 -9.12 14.15
C GLN A 14 -14.06 -9.70 14.20
N LEU A 15 -13.60 -10.05 15.38
CA LEU A 15 -12.38 -10.84 15.55
C LEU A 15 -12.74 -12.33 15.57
N ALA A 16 -11.98 -13.12 14.82
CA ALA A 16 -12.04 -14.57 14.84
C ALA A 16 -10.71 -15.11 15.36
N SER A 17 -10.79 -16.04 16.31
CA SER A 17 -9.61 -16.71 16.86
C SER A 17 -9.36 -17.99 16.09
N GLU A 18 -8.13 -18.20 15.66
CA GLU A 18 -7.67 -19.42 14.99
C GLU A 18 -6.46 -20.03 15.70
N PRO A 19 -6.27 -21.35 15.63
CA PRO A 19 -5.08 -21.98 16.17
C PRO A 19 -3.83 -21.41 15.51
N ASP A 20 -2.81 -21.16 16.31
CA ASP A 20 -1.50 -20.77 15.81
C ASP A 20 -0.81 -22.02 15.22
N PRO A 21 -0.55 -22.08 13.89
CA PRO A 21 -0.02 -23.27 13.27
C PRO A 21 1.43 -23.54 13.69
N PRO A 22 1.87 -24.81 13.75
CA PRO A 22 3.27 -25.14 14.00
C PRO A 22 4.14 -24.63 12.84
N LEU A 23 5.37 -24.21 13.17
CA LEU A 23 6.34 -23.81 12.15
C LEU A 23 6.83 -25.03 11.35
N ALA A 24 6.72 -24.98 10.04
CA ALA A 24 7.41 -25.88 9.13
C ALA A 24 8.86 -25.39 8.86
N ASP A 25 9.63 -26.19 8.15
CA ASP A 25 10.98 -25.80 7.74
C ASP A 25 10.93 -24.54 6.86
N ARG A 26 11.92 -23.66 7.04
CA ARG A 26 12.07 -22.38 6.33
C ARG A 26 11.01 -21.32 6.63
N GLN A 27 10.08 -21.56 7.56
CA GLN A 27 9.07 -20.59 7.96
C GLN A 27 9.55 -19.72 9.13
N VAL A 28 8.89 -18.58 9.25
CA VAL A 28 9.01 -17.66 10.39
C VAL A 28 7.64 -17.40 10.98
N ARG A 29 7.59 -17.22 12.31
CA ARG A 29 6.43 -16.69 13.00
C ARG A 29 6.63 -15.22 13.26
N ILE A 30 5.69 -14.42 12.82
CA ILE A 30 5.67 -12.97 12.98
C ILE A 30 4.61 -12.62 14.04
N ALA A 31 4.99 -11.85 15.06
CA ALA A 31 4.05 -11.14 15.90
C ALA A 31 3.83 -9.74 15.31
N THR A 32 2.58 -9.38 15.06
CA THR A 32 2.23 -8.09 14.45
C THR A 32 2.37 -6.96 15.47
N ASP A 33 3.14 -5.93 15.12
CA ASP A 33 3.24 -4.70 15.90
C ASP A 33 2.20 -3.67 15.40
N TYR A 34 2.06 -3.53 14.07
CA TYR A 34 1.13 -2.60 13.43
C TYR A 34 0.49 -3.19 12.18
N THR A 35 -0.73 -2.76 11.91
CA THR A 35 -1.43 -3.05 10.67
C THR A 35 -2.07 -1.78 10.11
N GLY A 36 -1.89 -1.53 8.81
CA GLY A 36 -2.37 -0.35 8.12
C GLY A 36 -3.73 -0.60 7.45
N LEU A 37 -4.67 0.32 7.65
CA LEU A 37 -6.00 0.25 7.02
C LEU A 37 -6.01 0.99 5.68
N SER A 38 -6.40 0.31 4.62
CA SER A 38 -6.65 0.93 3.31
C SER A 38 -8.05 1.52 3.23
N ALA A 39 -8.13 2.83 3.37
CA ALA A 39 -9.42 3.55 3.36
C ALA A 39 -10.22 3.37 2.05
N GLY A 40 -9.57 3.13 0.92
CA GLY A 40 -10.24 2.86 -0.36
C GLY A 40 -10.79 1.43 -0.43
N THR A 41 -9.89 0.46 -0.45
CA THR A 41 -10.22 -0.94 -0.70
C THR A 41 -11.01 -1.58 0.44
N GLU A 42 -10.48 -1.53 1.65
CA GLU A 42 -11.06 -2.26 2.79
C GLU A 42 -12.36 -1.62 3.28
N LEU A 43 -12.45 -0.29 3.31
CA LEU A 43 -13.71 0.37 3.65
C LEU A 43 -14.80 0.15 2.61
N SER A 44 -14.47 -0.08 1.32
CA SER A 44 -15.47 -0.45 0.33
C SER A 44 -16.09 -1.82 0.62
N TRP A 45 -15.29 -2.77 1.09
CA TRP A 45 -15.77 -4.07 1.57
C TRP A 45 -16.62 -3.92 2.84
N PHE A 46 -16.10 -3.17 3.83
CA PHE A 46 -16.86 -2.95 5.07
C PHE A 46 -18.20 -2.26 4.82
N LYS A 47 -18.25 -1.27 3.94
CA LYS A 47 -19.49 -0.57 3.57
C LYS A 47 -20.41 -1.36 2.63
N GLY A 48 -19.94 -2.47 2.06
CA GLY A 48 -20.68 -3.22 1.04
C GLY A 48 -20.80 -2.50 -0.30
N THR A 49 -19.95 -1.50 -0.57
CA THR A 49 -19.95 -0.71 -1.80
C THR A 49 -18.92 -1.20 -2.82
N ASN A 50 -18.13 -2.21 -2.47
CA ASN A 50 -17.18 -2.80 -3.40
C ASN A 50 -17.93 -3.44 -4.59
N PRO A 51 -17.50 -3.22 -5.84
CA PRO A 51 -18.20 -3.76 -7.02
C PRO A 51 -18.40 -5.27 -6.99
N PHE A 52 -17.51 -6.04 -6.36
CA PHE A 52 -17.67 -7.49 -6.19
C PHE A 52 -18.85 -7.87 -5.27
N VAL A 53 -19.42 -6.90 -4.53
CA VAL A 53 -20.62 -7.13 -3.74
C VAL A 53 -21.85 -6.95 -4.65
N GLY A 54 -22.29 -7.98 -5.28
CA GLY A 54 -23.52 -7.99 -6.06
C GLY A 54 -23.35 -7.84 -7.58
N ARG A 55 -22.12 -7.70 -8.08
CA ARG A 55 -21.83 -7.70 -9.52
C ARG A 55 -20.84 -8.81 -9.88
N SER A 56 -21.03 -9.47 -11.02
CA SER A 56 -20.06 -10.43 -11.54
C SER A 56 -18.94 -9.70 -12.27
N PHE A 57 -17.68 -10.14 -12.08
CA PHE A 57 -16.56 -9.64 -12.84
C PHE A 57 -16.24 -10.58 -13.99
N ASP A 58 -16.38 -10.07 -15.21
CA ASP A 58 -15.96 -10.75 -16.42
C ASP A 58 -14.45 -10.59 -16.60
N ARG A 59 -13.73 -11.70 -16.49
CA ARG A 59 -12.25 -11.69 -16.55
C ARG A 59 -11.72 -11.49 -17.97
N GLU A 60 -12.48 -11.89 -18.99
CA GLU A 60 -12.10 -11.77 -20.39
C GLU A 60 -12.23 -10.32 -20.85
N LEU A 61 -13.33 -9.67 -20.49
CA LEU A 61 -13.57 -8.25 -20.79
C LEU A 61 -12.92 -7.28 -19.81
N GLY A 62 -12.53 -7.73 -18.61
CA GLY A 62 -12.03 -6.90 -17.55
C GLY A 62 -13.08 -5.94 -16.95
N LEU A 63 -14.36 -6.29 -17.04
CA LEU A 63 -15.49 -5.43 -16.68
C LEU A 63 -16.43 -6.09 -15.67
N PHE A 64 -17.13 -5.26 -14.89
CA PHE A 64 -18.23 -5.70 -14.05
C PHE A 64 -19.54 -5.68 -14.84
N GLY A 65 -20.14 -6.86 -15.01
CA GLY A 65 -21.45 -7.04 -15.65
C GLY A 65 -22.63 -6.93 -14.65
N ASP A 66 -23.85 -6.97 -15.19
CA ASP A 66 -25.09 -6.92 -14.40
C ASP A 66 -25.49 -8.27 -13.76
N GLY A 67 -24.65 -9.30 -13.92
CA GLY A 67 -24.84 -10.60 -13.28
C GLY A 67 -24.78 -10.49 -11.75
N ARG A 68 -25.62 -11.27 -11.05
CA ARG A 68 -25.54 -11.38 -9.58
C ARG A 68 -24.34 -12.23 -9.20
N ALA A 69 -23.36 -11.65 -8.54
CA ALA A 69 -22.31 -12.42 -7.88
C ALA A 69 -22.86 -13.08 -6.59
N GLN A 70 -22.26 -14.21 -6.20
CA GLN A 70 -22.46 -14.74 -4.85
C GLN A 70 -21.92 -13.73 -3.84
N SER A 71 -22.54 -13.71 -2.65
CA SER A 71 -22.02 -12.86 -1.57
C SER A 71 -20.56 -13.20 -1.26
N PRO A 72 -19.65 -12.22 -1.27
CA PRO A 72 -18.24 -12.47 -0.92
C PRO A 72 -18.03 -12.69 0.58
N TYR A 73 -19.04 -12.45 1.39
CA TYR A 73 -18.94 -12.55 2.87
C TYR A 73 -19.18 -13.98 3.36
N PRO A 74 -18.48 -14.39 4.45
CA PRO A 74 -17.51 -13.61 5.21
C PRO A 74 -16.18 -13.45 4.46
N ILE A 75 -15.56 -12.24 4.56
CA ILE A 75 -14.22 -12.00 4.06
C ILE A 75 -13.26 -12.22 5.22
N THR A 76 -12.43 -13.24 5.12
CA THR A 76 -11.54 -13.69 6.19
C THR A 76 -10.10 -13.19 6.04
N ASN A 77 -9.74 -12.67 4.88
CA ASN A 77 -8.43 -12.06 4.62
C ASN A 77 -8.63 -10.57 4.28
N VAL A 78 -8.56 -9.73 5.31
CA VAL A 78 -8.74 -8.27 5.22
C VAL A 78 -7.41 -7.62 5.59
N GLY A 79 -6.93 -6.69 4.80
CA GLY A 79 -5.65 -6.02 5.00
C GLY A 79 -4.52 -6.60 4.16
N TYR A 80 -3.46 -5.83 4.05
CA TYR A 80 -2.26 -6.17 3.28
C TYR A 80 -1.06 -5.25 3.60
N MET A 81 -1.12 -4.58 4.75
CA MET A 81 -0.10 -3.64 5.20
C MET A 81 0.25 -3.91 6.65
N GLU A 82 1.14 -4.86 6.88
CA GLU A 82 1.52 -5.27 8.22
C GLU A 82 3.02 -5.06 8.46
N SER A 83 3.34 -4.67 9.69
CA SER A 83 4.70 -4.72 10.22
C SER A 83 4.71 -5.42 11.55
N GLY A 84 5.79 -6.12 11.83
CA GLY A 84 5.91 -6.91 13.04
C GLY A 84 7.33 -7.38 13.29
N ARG A 85 7.44 -8.38 14.15
CA ARG A 85 8.72 -8.93 14.57
C ARG A 85 8.70 -10.45 14.49
N VAL A 86 9.79 -11.01 13.98
CA VAL A 86 10.02 -12.46 13.99
C VAL A 86 10.18 -12.92 15.45
N VAL A 87 9.30 -13.79 15.92
CA VAL A 87 9.31 -14.34 17.28
C VAL A 87 9.75 -15.80 17.31
N GLU A 88 9.65 -16.51 16.20
CA GLU A 88 10.19 -17.86 16.00
C GLU A 88 10.66 -17.99 14.55
N SER A 89 11.79 -18.67 14.31
CA SER A 89 12.35 -18.78 12.96
C SER A 89 13.00 -20.14 12.71
N ARG A 90 12.68 -20.69 11.54
CA ARG A 90 13.39 -21.78 10.87
C ARG A 90 13.90 -21.35 9.50
N ALA A 91 13.81 -20.05 9.17
CA ALA A 91 14.25 -19.50 7.88
C ALA A 91 15.68 -18.95 7.98
N PRO A 92 16.60 -19.33 7.09
CA PRO A 92 17.89 -18.68 6.97
C PRO A 92 17.74 -17.19 6.65
N GLY A 93 18.49 -16.32 7.32
CA GLY A 93 18.49 -14.88 7.05
C GLY A 93 17.42 -14.05 7.75
N LEU A 94 16.49 -14.67 8.47
CA LEU A 94 15.47 -13.99 9.26
C LEU A 94 15.50 -14.47 10.74
N PRO A 95 16.49 -14.10 11.53
CA PRO A 95 16.58 -14.51 12.92
C PRO A 95 15.47 -13.91 13.79
N VAL A 96 15.20 -14.53 14.93
CA VAL A 96 14.30 -14.00 15.96
C VAL A 96 14.73 -12.58 16.35
N GLY A 97 13.76 -11.69 16.50
CA GLY A 97 13.96 -10.27 16.78
C GLY A 97 14.04 -9.38 15.54
N THR A 98 14.18 -9.95 14.32
CA THR A 98 14.16 -9.18 13.07
C THR A 98 12.80 -8.49 12.93
N ARG A 99 12.81 -7.17 12.72
CA ARG A 99 11.62 -6.43 12.30
C ARG A 99 11.35 -6.69 10.83
N VAL A 100 10.10 -6.90 10.47
CA VAL A 100 9.69 -7.23 9.11
C VAL A 100 8.42 -6.49 8.72
N ALA A 101 8.27 -6.25 7.41
CA ALA A 101 7.00 -5.90 6.78
C ALA A 101 6.52 -7.09 5.93
N ALA A 102 5.22 -7.29 5.89
CA ALA A 102 4.58 -8.33 5.08
C ALA A 102 3.13 -7.94 4.71
N ALA A 103 2.44 -8.80 3.96
CA ALA A 103 1.07 -8.57 3.52
C ALA A 103 0.22 -9.82 3.78
N TYR A 104 -0.32 -9.97 4.99
CA TYR A 104 -1.07 -11.17 5.41
C TYR A 104 -2.45 -10.89 6.01
N GLY A 105 -2.84 -9.62 6.07
CA GLY A 105 -4.12 -9.19 6.63
C GLY A 105 -4.07 -8.85 8.11
N HIS A 106 -5.10 -8.14 8.57
CA HIS A 106 -5.21 -7.70 9.96
C HIS A 106 -5.31 -8.88 10.92
N ALA A 107 -4.20 -9.26 11.49
CA ALA A 107 -4.09 -10.35 12.45
C ALA A 107 -3.01 -10.05 13.50
N THR A 108 -3.12 -10.65 14.67
CA THR A 108 -2.12 -10.49 15.75
C THR A 108 -0.81 -11.22 15.49
N GLY A 109 -0.79 -12.07 14.46
CA GLY A 109 0.40 -12.80 14.03
C GLY A 109 0.17 -13.56 12.73
N HIS A 110 1.26 -14.05 12.16
CA HIS A 110 1.28 -14.80 10.91
C HIS A 110 2.46 -15.78 10.88
N VAL A 111 2.26 -16.93 10.24
CA VAL A 111 3.35 -17.84 9.88
C VAL A 111 3.61 -17.72 8.40
N ALA A 112 4.77 -17.21 8.03
CA ALA A 112 5.16 -16.92 6.66
C ALA A 112 6.28 -17.84 6.17
N ASP A 113 6.26 -18.21 4.90
CA ASP A 113 7.39 -18.77 4.17
C ASP A 113 8.02 -17.69 3.29
N PRO A 114 9.19 -17.15 3.66
CA PRO A 114 9.87 -16.10 2.89
C PRO A 114 10.26 -16.49 1.46
N ALA A 115 10.19 -17.77 1.10
CA ALA A 115 10.43 -18.23 -0.26
C ALA A 115 9.22 -18.02 -1.19
N THR A 116 8.04 -17.94 -0.63
CA THR A 116 6.77 -17.83 -1.36
C THR A 116 5.99 -16.57 -1.01
N GLU A 117 6.25 -15.98 0.15
CA GLU A 117 5.62 -14.76 0.63
C GLU A 117 6.63 -13.61 0.71
N HIS A 118 6.14 -12.41 0.42
CA HIS A 118 6.98 -11.21 0.48
C HIS A 118 7.16 -10.74 1.92
N VAL A 119 8.25 -11.17 2.56
CA VAL A 119 8.66 -10.76 3.90
C VAL A 119 9.91 -9.91 3.79
N VAL A 120 9.81 -8.64 4.11
CA VAL A 120 10.87 -7.64 3.95
C VAL A 120 11.48 -7.28 5.30
N PRO A 121 12.77 -7.56 5.54
CA PRO A 121 13.45 -7.06 6.72
C PRO A 121 13.46 -5.53 6.75
N LEU A 122 13.13 -4.94 7.89
CA LEU A 122 13.13 -3.50 8.09
C LEU A 122 14.43 -3.04 8.74
N PRO A 123 14.97 -1.88 8.34
CA PRO A 123 16.09 -1.25 9.03
C PRO A 123 15.78 -1.03 10.51
N PRO A 124 16.75 -1.26 11.43
CA PRO A 124 16.51 -1.12 12.86
C PRO A 124 16.09 0.29 13.30
N GLU A 125 16.54 1.30 12.55
CA GLU A 125 16.25 2.72 12.78
C GLU A 125 14.86 3.15 12.27
N LEU A 126 14.22 2.35 11.42
CA LEU A 126 12.89 2.68 10.90
C LEU A 126 11.85 2.58 12.01
N ASP A 127 11.01 3.59 12.15
CA ASP A 127 9.84 3.51 13.03
C ASP A 127 8.94 2.34 12.55
N PRO A 128 8.61 1.37 13.42
CA PRO A 128 7.82 0.21 13.03
C PRO A 128 6.48 0.55 12.38
N VAL A 129 5.87 1.68 12.76
CA VAL A 129 4.60 2.13 12.16
C VAL A 129 4.74 2.42 10.66
N LEU A 130 5.90 2.89 10.21
CA LEU A 130 6.18 3.14 8.79
C LEU A 130 6.40 1.85 8.01
N GLY A 131 6.73 0.76 8.69
CA GLY A 131 6.89 -0.56 8.09
C GLY A 131 5.65 -1.05 7.35
N VAL A 132 4.45 -0.59 7.74
CA VAL A 132 3.17 -0.96 7.09
C VAL A 132 3.13 -0.60 5.60
N TYR A 133 3.93 0.38 5.16
CA TYR A 133 3.97 0.79 3.75
C TYR A 133 5.00 0.02 2.90
N VAL A 134 5.91 -0.73 3.53
CA VAL A 134 7.11 -1.26 2.84
C VAL A 134 6.79 -2.47 1.98
N ALA A 135 6.01 -3.42 2.46
CA ALA A 135 5.80 -4.69 1.76
C ALA A 135 4.82 -4.60 0.56
N HIS A 136 3.89 -3.66 0.57
CA HIS A 136 2.82 -3.62 -0.44
C HIS A 136 2.59 -2.23 -1.04
N MET A 137 2.25 -1.23 -0.23
CA MET A 137 1.85 0.08 -0.74
C MET A 137 3.00 0.85 -1.41
N GLY A 138 4.20 0.80 -0.84
CA GLY A 138 5.42 1.36 -1.45
C GLY A 138 5.70 0.76 -2.83
N PRO A 139 5.78 -0.59 -2.97
CA PRO A 139 5.90 -1.25 -4.26
C PRO A 139 4.81 -0.90 -5.28
N ILE A 140 3.55 -0.74 -4.87
CA ILE A 140 2.47 -0.29 -5.77
C ILE A 140 2.74 1.12 -6.30
N CYS A 141 3.13 2.06 -5.42
CA CYS A 141 3.47 3.42 -5.84
C CYS A 141 4.70 3.45 -6.75
N ALA A 142 5.72 2.65 -6.44
CA ALA A 142 6.91 2.49 -7.29
C ALA A 142 6.55 1.94 -8.67
N ASN A 143 5.71 0.90 -8.72
CA ASN A 143 5.24 0.32 -9.98
C ASN A 143 4.46 1.35 -10.82
N GLY A 144 3.63 2.19 -10.19
CA GLY A 144 2.96 3.30 -10.87
C GLY A 144 3.94 4.28 -11.52
N VAL A 145 5.04 4.62 -10.83
CA VAL A 145 6.11 5.47 -11.39
C VAL A 145 6.83 4.78 -12.55
N LEU A 146 7.10 3.46 -12.47
CA LEU A 146 7.72 2.70 -13.57
C LEU A 146 6.82 2.63 -14.80
N HIS A 147 5.51 2.48 -14.64
CA HIS A 147 4.56 2.52 -15.75
C HIS A 147 4.51 3.90 -16.41
N ALA A 148 4.44 4.97 -15.61
CA ALA A 148 4.51 6.33 -16.13
C ALA A 148 5.85 6.60 -16.84
N ALA A 149 6.95 6.04 -16.35
CA ALA A 149 8.25 6.11 -17.00
C ALA A 149 8.23 5.42 -18.37
N ALA A 150 7.63 4.24 -18.50
CA ALA A 150 7.53 3.51 -19.75
C ALA A 150 6.81 4.33 -20.84
N ASP A 151 5.73 5.01 -20.48
CA ASP A 151 5.01 5.91 -21.37
C ASP A 151 5.84 7.14 -21.77
N ALA A 152 6.69 7.64 -20.87
CA ALA A 152 7.47 8.85 -21.09
C ALA A 152 8.76 8.63 -21.89
N VAL A 153 9.41 7.44 -21.77
CA VAL A 153 10.72 7.17 -22.37
C VAL A 153 10.72 5.99 -23.38
N GLY A 154 9.58 5.34 -23.60
CA GLY A 154 9.44 4.35 -24.67
C GLY A 154 9.87 2.92 -24.30
N GLY A 155 9.58 2.45 -23.11
CA GLY A 155 9.60 1.01 -22.82
C GLY A 155 10.88 0.42 -22.22
N ASP A 156 12.03 1.06 -22.34
CA ASP A 156 13.30 0.56 -21.78
C ASP A 156 13.59 1.16 -20.39
N VAL A 157 12.62 0.99 -19.47
CA VAL A 157 12.71 1.48 -18.10
C VAL A 157 13.53 0.54 -17.23
N ARG A 158 14.54 1.05 -16.54
CA ARG A 158 15.47 0.30 -15.67
C ARG A 158 15.43 0.76 -14.22
N SER A 159 14.93 1.96 -13.97
CA SER A 159 14.88 2.56 -12.65
C SER A 159 13.71 3.53 -12.50
N LEU A 160 13.36 3.87 -11.26
CA LEU A 160 12.37 4.91 -10.98
C LEU A 160 12.81 6.28 -11.49
N ALA A 161 14.13 6.55 -11.53
CA ALA A 161 14.68 7.81 -12.03
C ALA A 161 14.34 8.05 -13.50
N ASP A 162 14.22 7.02 -14.32
CA ASP A 162 13.96 7.16 -15.77
C ASP A 162 12.67 7.93 -16.07
N GLY A 163 11.68 7.79 -15.16
CA GLY A 163 10.40 8.47 -15.30
C GLY A 163 10.33 9.86 -14.68
N VAL A 164 11.23 10.19 -13.76
CA VAL A 164 11.08 11.41 -12.94
C VAL A 164 12.32 12.31 -12.90
N ALA A 165 13.52 11.80 -13.10
CA ALA A 165 14.76 12.60 -13.01
C ALA A 165 14.72 13.79 -13.95
N GLY A 166 14.98 15.00 -13.41
CA GLY A 166 14.94 16.25 -14.14
C GLY A 166 13.57 16.66 -14.69
N ARG A 167 12.50 15.97 -14.26
CA ARG A 167 11.13 16.28 -14.69
C ARG A 167 10.36 16.99 -13.59
N ARG A 168 9.34 17.71 -14.00
CA ARG A 168 8.35 18.34 -13.12
C ARG A 168 7.18 17.38 -12.96
N VAL A 169 6.88 17.02 -11.73
CA VAL A 169 5.88 16.00 -11.40
C VAL A 169 4.69 16.64 -10.67
N LEU A 170 3.49 16.36 -11.15
CA LEU A 170 2.25 16.75 -10.47
C LEU A 170 1.62 15.51 -9.82
N VAL A 171 1.34 15.62 -8.52
CA VAL A 171 0.60 14.63 -7.74
C VAL A 171 -0.77 15.20 -7.41
N ALA A 172 -1.81 14.65 -8.00
CA ALA A 172 -3.19 15.01 -7.71
C ALA A 172 -3.73 14.14 -6.57
N GLY A 173 -3.87 14.72 -5.39
CA GLY A 173 -4.25 14.06 -4.15
C GLY A 173 -3.05 13.70 -3.27
N ALA A 174 -2.90 14.36 -2.12
CA ALA A 174 -1.86 14.11 -1.13
C ALA A 174 -2.32 13.11 -0.04
N GLY A 175 -3.06 12.06 -0.41
CA GLY A 175 -3.27 10.89 0.43
C GLY A 175 -2.03 9.99 0.47
N VAL A 176 -2.12 8.84 1.16
CA VAL A 176 -0.97 7.91 1.31
C VAL A 176 -0.31 7.55 -0.02
N VAL A 177 -1.09 7.19 -1.04
CA VAL A 177 -0.56 6.85 -2.37
C VAL A 177 0.15 8.04 -3.01
N GLY A 178 -0.48 9.23 -2.98
CA GLY A 178 0.11 10.44 -3.53
C GLY A 178 1.39 10.85 -2.79
N LEU A 179 1.39 10.82 -1.47
CA LEU A 179 2.58 11.14 -0.66
C LEU A 179 3.73 10.17 -0.92
N LEU A 180 3.48 8.87 -0.99
CA LEU A 180 4.50 7.87 -1.33
C LEU A 180 5.03 8.04 -2.76
N THR A 181 4.14 8.27 -3.72
CA THR A 181 4.54 8.52 -5.12
C THR A 181 5.37 9.78 -5.25
N GLY A 182 4.95 10.87 -4.60
CA GLY A 182 5.69 12.13 -4.57
C GLY A 182 7.04 11.99 -3.88
N LEU A 183 7.12 11.30 -2.75
CA LEU A 183 8.37 10.99 -2.06
C LEU A 183 9.35 10.22 -2.96
N LEU A 184 8.86 9.20 -3.67
CA LEU A 184 9.67 8.47 -4.65
C LEU A 184 10.17 9.40 -5.76
N ALA A 185 9.33 10.28 -6.29
CA ALA A 185 9.73 11.24 -7.32
C ALA A 185 10.81 12.22 -6.82
N VAL A 186 10.65 12.76 -5.61
CA VAL A 186 11.67 13.62 -4.96
C VAL A 186 12.99 12.86 -4.81
N HIS A 187 12.93 11.66 -4.26
CA HIS A 187 14.12 10.84 -3.97
C HIS A 187 14.87 10.42 -5.25
N HIS A 188 14.15 10.21 -6.34
CA HIS A 188 14.72 9.79 -7.63
C HIS A 188 15.02 10.96 -8.58
N GLY A 189 15.11 12.20 -8.05
CA GLY A 189 15.71 13.33 -8.75
C GLY A 189 14.74 14.10 -9.65
N ALA A 190 13.46 14.13 -9.35
CA ALA A 190 12.56 15.09 -10.00
C ALA A 190 13.07 16.53 -9.80
N GLU A 191 12.97 17.37 -10.83
CA GLU A 191 13.31 18.79 -10.74
C GLU A 191 12.40 19.50 -9.73
N GLU A 192 11.12 19.17 -9.75
CA GLU A 192 10.13 19.67 -8.83
C GLU A 192 8.98 18.68 -8.72
N VAL A 193 8.45 18.50 -7.51
CA VAL A 193 7.22 17.75 -7.27
C VAL A 193 6.19 18.69 -6.65
N VAL A 194 5.04 18.84 -7.29
CA VAL A 194 3.92 19.63 -6.80
C VAL A 194 2.81 18.66 -6.38
N ALA A 195 2.36 18.75 -5.13
CA ALA A 195 1.21 18.03 -4.61
C ALA A 195 -0.01 18.96 -4.49
N VAL A 196 -1.17 18.50 -4.94
CA VAL A 196 -2.43 19.22 -4.85
C VAL A 196 -3.42 18.42 -4.00
N ASP A 197 -4.01 19.03 -2.98
CA ASP A 197 -5.06 18.42 -2.15
C ASP A 197 -5.97 19.51 -1.55
N ALA A 198 -7.17 19.13 -1.16
CA ALA A 198 -8.11 20.03 -0.48
C ALA A 198 -7.85 20.11 1.04
N THR A 199 -7.04 19.20 1.60
CA THR A 199 -6.85 19.02 3.05
C THR A 199 -5.52 19.63 3.50
N ALA A 200 -5.57 20.62 4.39
CA ALA A 200 -4.40 21.33 4.88
C ALA A 200 -3.35 20.40 5.53
N ASP A 201 -3.77 19.45 6.36
CA ASP A 201 -2.85 18.52 7.03
C ASP A 201 -2.08 17.65 6.02
N ARG A 202 -2.72 17.25 4.92
CA ARG A 202 -2.08 16.49 3.86
C ARG A 202 -1.09 17.34 3.06
N LEU A 203 -1.42 18.60 2.83
CA LEU A 203 -0.51 19.55 2.20
C LEU A 203 0.73 19.79 3.07
N SER A 204 0.55 19.96 4.38
CA SER A 204 1.68 20.06 5.33
C SER A 204 2.56 18.80 5.32
N ALA A 205 1.95 17.61 5.23
CA ALA A 205 2.71 16.37 5.09
C ALA A 205 3.49 16.31 3.77
N ALA A 206 2.91 16.79 2.66
CA ALA A 206 3.61 16.87 1.38
C ALA A 206 4.81 17.82 1.44
N GLU A 207 4.67 18.99 2.08
CA GLU A 207 5.78 19.93 2.29
C GLU A 207 6.90 19.31 3.13
N ALA A 208 6.56 18.59 4.20
CA ALA A 208 7.54 17.90 5.04
C ALA A 208 8.32 16.81 4.28
N LEU A 209 7.75 16.27 3.20
CA LEU A 209 8.39 15.31 2.30
C LEU A 209 9.12 15.96 1.10
N GLY A 210 9.28 17.29 1.10
CA GLY A 210 10.03 18.02 0.08
C GLY A 210 9.23 18.35 -1.20
N MET A 211 7.91 18.28 -1.15
CA MET A 211 7.04 18.68 -2.25
C MET A 211 6.59 20.13 -2.10
N VAL A 212 6.23 20.76 -3.21
CA VAL A 212 5.48 22.02 -3.19
C VAL A 212 4.01 21.70 -3.04
N ALA A 213 3.37 22.23 -2.01
CA ALA A 213 1.96 21.98 -1.75
C ALA A 213 1.09 23.11 -2.32
N LEU A 214 0.05 22.76 -3.04
CA LEU A 214 -0.95 23.71 -3.55
C LEU A 214 -2.35 23.27 -3.12
N PRO A 215 -3.15 24.20 -2.55
CA PRO A 215 -4.57 23.93 -2.29
C PRO A 215 -5.30 23.60 -3.60
N ASP A 216 -6.18 22.60 -3.56
CA ASP A 216 -7.05 22.30 -4.71
C ASP A 216 -7.96 23.48 -5.03
N SER A 217 -7.82 24.01 -6.22
CA SER A 217 -8.61 25.13 -6.71
C SER A 217 -8.70 25.12 -8.23
N ARG A 218 -9.64 25.87 -8.79
CA ARG A 218 -9.79 26.06 -10.24
C ARG A 218 -8.56 26.74 -10.88
N ASP A 219 -7.73 27.41 -10.08
CA ASP A 219 -6.56 28.15 -10.54
C ASP A 219 -5.30 27.30 -10.63
N VAL A 220 -5.31 26.07 -10.10
CA VAL A 220 -4.13 25.16 -10.12
C VAL A 220 -3.52 25.01 -11.52
N PRO A 221 -4.29 24.79 -12.60
CA PRO A 221 -3.68 24.67 -13.95
C PRO A 221 -2.97 25.95 -14.39
N LEU A 222 -3.50 27.12 -14.05
CA LEU A 222 -2.91 28.42 -14.37
C LEU A 222 -1.64 28.65 -13.53
N LEU A 223 -1.67 28.31 -12.25
CA LEU A 223 -0.51 28.41 -11.35
C LEU A 223 0.64 27.53 -11.84
N LEU A 224 0.36 26.29 -12.17
CA LEU A 224 1.35 25.35 -12.72
C LEU A 224 1.92 25.83 -14.04
N LYS A 225 1.08 26.32 -14.96
CA LYS A 225 1.54 26.84 -16.25
C LYS A 225 2.43 28.08 -16.11
N ARG A 226 2.19 28.92 -15.10
CA ARG A 226 3.06 30.07 -14.79
C ARG A 226 4.37 29.64 -14.12
N ARG A 227 4.30 28.66 -13.23
CA ARG A 227 5.44 28.14 -12.47
C ARG A 227 6.42 27.36 -13.34
N TRP A 228 5.91 26.62 -14.33
CA TRP A 228 6.67 25.70 -15.16
C TRP A 228 6.98 26.24 -16.57
N ARG A 229 6.98 27.55 -16.72
CA ARG A 229 7.41 28.23 -17.96
C ARG A 229 8.89 28.19 -18.20
#